data_6afab0dbeb48df8172a6901592727209
#
_entry.id   6afab0dbeb48df8172a6901592727209
#
_cell.length_a   1.000
_cell.length_b   1.000
_cell.length_c   1.000
_cell.angle_alpha   90.00
_cell.angle_beta   90.00
_cell.angle_gamma   90.00
#
_symmetry.space_group_name_H-M   'P 1'
#
loop_
_entity.id
_entity.type
_entity.pdbx_description
1 polymer ?
#
loop_
_entity_poly.entity_id
_entity_poly.type
_entity_poly.pdbx_seq_one_letter_code
_entity_poly.pdbx_strand_id
1 'polypeptide(L)'
;NNGTGISADGGPELNFDFTFDFNSAPENSIEAATVNLFYMNNMMHDIMYQYGFDEASGNFQQNNYGNGGDDGDYVSADAQDGSGTNNATFATPPDGSIPKMTMFLFDGVAGGGFIDILTINNGPLTGVYSGIPGGFGAPLPNPPLTEDLVVVEDDNSGTSTDPNDACDNITNGGALSGKIAVIRRGDCEFGFKSLNAQNEGAVAVIMVNNVAGDPIVMGGGADGASVTIP
;
A
#
# COMPACT_ATOMS: atom_id res chain seq x y z
N ASN A 1 -22.15 3.12 4.20
CA ASN A 1 -23.13 3.52 3.20
C ASN A 1 -23.95 2.31 2.79
N ASN A 2 -25.27 2.35 2.96
CA ASN A 2 -26.18 1.25 2.64
C ASN A 2 -26.52 1.18 1.14
N GLY A 3 -25.54 1.27 0.25
CA GLY A 3 -25.77 1.09 -1.20
C GLY A 3 -26.49 2.25 -1.90
N THR A 4 -26.64 3.39 -1.24
CA THR A 4 -27.03 4.66 -1.89
C THR A 4 -25.74 5.43 -2.20
N GLY A 5 -25.06 5.03 -3.28
CA GLY A 5 -23.84 5.68 -3.72
C GLY A 5 -24.04 7.19 -3.89
N ILE A 6 -23.08 7.98 -3.46
CA ILE A 6 -23.04 9.41 -3.75
C ILE A 6 -22.41 9.55 -5.13
N SER A 7 -23.18 10.06 -6.10
CA SER A 7 -22.61 10.48 -7.37
C SER A 7 -21.95 11.84 -7.19
N ALA A 8 -20.77 12.01 -7.76
CA ALA A 8 -20.13 13.32 -7.82
C ALA A 8 -20.97 14.28 -8.66
N ASP A 9 -21.21 15.48 -8.16
CA ASP A 9 -22.01 16.51 -8.84
C ASP A 9 -21.09 17.62 -9.38
N GLY A 10 -20.90 17.66 -10.69
CA GLY A 10 -20.13 18.69 -11.40
C GLY A 10 -20.87 20.01 -11.59
N GLY A 11 -22.08 20.15 -11.07
CA GLY A 11 -22.93 21.33 -11.24
C GLY A 11 -23.33 21.60 -12.69
N PRO A 12 -23.89 22.78 -12.99
CA PRO A 12 -24.37 23.14 -14.33
C PRO A 12 -23.28 23.16 -15.40
N GLU A 13 -22.04 23.40 -15.00
CA GLU A 13 -20.87 23.46 -15.90
C GLU A 13 -20.20 22.10 -16.10
N LEU A 14 -20.70 21.04 -15.44
CA LEU A 14 -20.14 19.70 -15.47
C LEU A 14 -18.65 19.69 -15.11
N ASN A 15 -18.26 20.49 -14.13
CA ASN A 15 -16.90 20.53 -13.64
C ASN A 15 -16.69 19.46 -12.54
N PHE A 16 -15.91 18.44 -12.83
CA PHE A 16 -15.59 17.33 -11.94
C PHE A 16 -14.18 17.43 -11.35
N ASP A 17 -13.57 18.62 -11.34
CA ASP A 17 -12.26 18.88 -10.73
C ASP A 17 -12.41 19.11 -9.22
N PHE A 18 -12.53 18.02 -8.48
CA PHE A 18 -12.63 18.03 -7.03
C PHE A 18 -11.26 18.02 -6.37
N THR A 19 -11.10 18.82 -5.34
CA THR A 19 -9.84 18.88 -4.58
C THR A 19 -9.61 17.58 -3.82
N PHE A 20 -8.39 17.09 -3.89
CA PHE A 20 -7.89 16.01 -3.06
C PHE A 20 -6.82 16.56 -2.11
N ASP A 21 -7.04 16.40 -0.80
CA ASP A 21 -6.09 16.82 0.23
C ASP A 21 -5.39 15.61 0.85
N PHE A 22 -4.09 15.46 0.55
CA PHE A 22 -3.26 14.38 1.08
C PHE A 22 -3.04 14.43 2.61
N ASN A 23 -3.34 15.57 3.25
CA ASN A 23 -3.23 15.76 4.70
C ASN A 23 -4.55 15.56 5.44
N SER A 24 -5.60 15.25 4.72
CA SER A 24 -6.96 15.03 5.24
C SER A 24 -7.32 13.55 5.20
N ALA A 25 -8.25 13.14 6.04
CA ALA A 25 -8.80 11.78 5.97
C ALA A 25 -9.45 11.54 4.60
N PRO A 26 -9.23 10.37 3.96
CA PRO A 26 -9.71 10.10 2.60
C PRO A 26 -11.22 10.23 2.43
N GLU A 27 -12.00 10.04 3.50
CA GLU A 27 -13.45 10.23 3.52
C GLU A 27 -13.87 11.67 3.18
N ASN A 28 -13.00 12.65 3.40
CA ASN A 28 -13.24 14.05 3.05
C ASN A 28 -13.07 14.34 1.55
N SER A 29 -12.61 13.38 0.77
CA SER A 29 -12.34 13.49 -0.66
C SER A 29 -13.13 12.46 -1.49
N ILE A 30 -14.32 12.07 -1.04
CA ILE A 30 -15.12 11.02 -1.68
C ILE A 30 -15.53 11.38 -3.12
N GLU A 31 -15.79 12.63 -3.43
CA GLU A 31 -16.14 13.08 -4.78
C GLU A 31 -14.95 12.91 -5.73
N ALA A 32 -13.74 13.29 -5.30
CA ALA A 32 -12.52 13.08 -6.07
C ALA A 32 -12.25 11.58 -6.29
N ALA A 33 -12.44 10.75 -5.26
CA ALA A 33 -12.31 9.30 -5.35
C ALA A 33 -13.33 8.69 -6.33
N THR A 34 -14.57 9.16 -6.30
CA THR A 34 -15.65 8.71 -7.20
C THR A 34 -15.34 9.05 -8.65
N VAL A 35 -14.87 10.27 -8.92
CA VAL A 35 -14.48 10.69 -10.28
C VAL A 35 -13.28 9.91 -10.78
N ASN A 36 -12.28 9.69 -9.92
CA ASN A 36 -11.12 8.88 -10.28
C ASN A 36 -11.52 7.43 -10.59
N LEU A 37 -12.38 6.83 -9.80
CA LEU A 37 -12.88 5.47 -10.04
C LEU A 37 -13.65 5.38 -11.37
N PHE A 38 -14.51 6.35 -11.67
CA PHE A 38 -15.20 6.45 -12.95
C PHE A 38 -14.22 6.54 -14.13
N TYR A 39 -13.26 7.44 -14.04
CA TYR A 39 -12.25 7.62 -15.09
C TYR A 39 -11.42 6.35 -15.32
N MET A 40 -10.97 5.70 -14.26
CA MET A 40 -10.15 4.49 -14.36
C MET A 40 -10.94 3.31 -14.94
N ASN A 41 -12.22 3.16 -14.60
CA ASN A 41 -13.07 2.12 -15.19
C ASN A 41 -13.22 2.33 -16.71
N ASN A 42 -13.45 3.57 -17.17
CA ASN A 42 -13.56 3.85 -18.60
C ASN A 42 -12.21 3.63 -19.32
N MET A 43 -11.10 4.03 -18.73
CA MET A 43 -9.76 3.73 -19.28
C MET A 43 -9.51 2.23 -19.42
N MET A 44 -9.87 1.46 -18.38
CA MET A 44 -9.70 0.00 -18.43
C MET A 44 -10.61 -0.65 -19.46
N HIS A 45 -11.85 -0.16 -19.61
CA HIS A 45 -12.75 -0.59 -20.68
C HIS A 45 -12.07 -0.41 -22.04
N ASP A 46 -11.57 0.78 -22.35
CA ASP A 46 -10.95 1.10 -23.64
C ASP A 46 -9.69 0.28 -23.92
N ILE A 47 -8.88 0.04 -22.88
CA ILE A 47 -7.69 -0.81 -22.98
C ILE A 47 -8.10 -2.26 -23.27
N MET A 48 -9.00 -2.82 -22.46
CA MET A 48 -9.40 -4.21 -22.58
C MET A 48 -10.16 -4.48 -23.89
N TYR A 49 -10.91 -3.50 -24.40
CA TYR A 49 -11.54 -3.54 -25.71
C TYR A 49 -10.51 -3.83 -26.83
N GLN A 50 -9.36 -3.17 -26.79
CA GLN A 50 -8.28 -3.39 -27.77
C GLN A 50 -7.66 -4.80 -27.68
N TYR A 51 -7.84 -5.48 -26.56
CA TYR A 51 -7.37 -6.85 -26.33
C TYR A 51 -8.48 -7.90 -26.57
N GLY A 52 -9.63 -7.48 -27.10
CA GLY A 52 -10.70 -8.38 -27.52
C GLY A 52 -11.80 -8.59 -26.48
N PHE A 53 -11.84 -7.81 -25.42
CA PHE A 53 -12.98 -7.74 -24.51
C PHE A 53 -13.96 -6.68 -25.04
N ASP A 54 -14.58 -7.01 -26.17
CA ASP A 54 -15.54 -6.20 -26.90
C ASP A 54 -16.99 -6.62 -26.62
N GLU A 55 -17.95 -5.99 -27.28
CA GLU A 55 -19.39 -6.22 -27.09
C GLU A 55 -19.75 -7.70 -27.37
N ALA A 56 -19.21 -8.27 -28.42
CA ALA A 56 -19.47 -9.68 -28.78
C ALA A 56 -18.85 -10.66 -27.77
N SER A 57 -17.88 -10.22 -26.99
CA SER A 57 -17.24 -10.99 -25.92
C SER A 57 -17.86 -10.75 -24.55
N GLY A 58 -18.96 -9.97 -24.47
CA GLY A 58 -19.67 -9.66 -23.23
C GLY A 58 -18.90 -8.66 -22.34
N ASN A 59 -18.43 -7.57 -22.95
CA ASN A 59 -17.87 -6.45 -22.17
C ASN A 59 -18.98 -5.70 -21.42
N PHE A 60 -18.58 -4.81 -20.51
CA PHE A 60 -19.51 -4.08 -19.65
C PHE A 60 -19.72 -2.65 -20.15
N GLN A 61 -20.88 -2.40 -20.80
CA GLN A 61 -21.26 -1.06 -21.23
C GLN A 61 -22.76 -0.84 -21.33
N GLN A 62 -23.17 0.42 -21.23
CA GLN A 62 -24.59 0.79 -21.25
C GLN A 62 -25.23 0.56 -22.63
N ASN A 63 -24.50 0.74 -23.72
CA ASN A 63 -25.01 0.64 -25.08
C ASN A 63 -23.98 -0.03 -25.99
N ASN A 64 -24.31 -1.14 -26.56
CA ASN A 64 -23.43 -1.92 -27.45
C ASN A 64 -23.50 -1.47 -28.92
N TYR A 65 -24.29 -0.43 -29.22
CA TYR A 65 -24.37 0.16 -30.56
C TYR A 65 -24.69 -0.85 -31.68
N GLY A 66 -25.23 -2.01 -31.34
CA GLY A 66 -25.55 -3.09 -32.27
C GLY A 66 -24.35 -3.96 -32.68
N ASN A 67 -23.24 -3.89 -31.97
CA ASN A 67 -22.01 -4.66 -32.26
C ASN A 67 -22.06 -6.09 -31.69
N GLY A 68 -23.11 -6.49 -31.01
CA GLY A 68 -23.28 -7.81 -30.37
C GLY A 68 -23.33 -7.71 -28.87
N GLY A 69 -23.45 -8.85 -28.17
CA GLY A 69 -23.66 -8.89 -26.74
C GLY A 69 -24.97 -8.27 -26.27
N ASP A 70 -25.21 -8.22 -24.99
CA ASP A 70 -26.38 -7.62 -24.36
C ASP A 70 -26.08 -6.23 -23.79
N ASP A 71 -26.99 -5.26 -23.98
CA ASP A 71 -26.90 -3.89 -23.51
C ASP A 71 -27.25 -3.76 -22.02
N GLY A 72 -26.84 -2.64 -21.40
CA GLY A 72 -27.35 -2.19 -20.11
C GLY A 72 -26.60 -2.74 -18.91
N ASP A 73 -25.41 -3.25 -19.10
CA ASP A 73 -24.58 -3.91 -18.11
C ASP A 73 -23.31 -3.09 -17.71
N TYR A 74 -23.44 -1.78 -17.71
CA TYR A 74 -22.38 -0.90 -17.24
C TYR A 74 -21.91 -1.25 -15.83
N VAL A 75 -20.63 -1.06 -15.53
CA VAL A 75 -20.08 -1.31 -14.18
C VAL A 75 -20.66 -0.32 -13.17
N SER A 76 -21.43 -0.86 -12.20
CA SER A 76 -21.81 -0.09 -11.00
C SER A 76 -20.65 -0.08 -10.01
N ALA A 77 -19.96 1.04 -9.89
CA ALA A 77 -18.75 1.16 -9.08
C ALA A 77 -18.97 2.06 -7.87
N ASP A 78 -18.73 1.51 -6.68
CA ASP A 78 -18.80 2.22 -5.40
C ASP A 78 -17.38 2.52 -4.89
N ALA A 79 -17.06 3.82 -4.76
CA ALA A 79 -15.81 4.29 -4.14
C ALA A 79 -16.00 4.42 -2.62
N GLN A 80 -14.98 4.07 -1.86
CA GLN A 80 -14.95 4.18 -0.40
C GLN A 80 -16.17 3.55 0.29
N ASP A 81 -16.58 2.37 -0.18
CA ASP A 81 -17.72 1.65 0.39
C ASP A 81 -17.45 1.25 1.84
N GLY A 82 -18.38 1.57 2.74
CA GLY A 82 -18.24 1.36 4.18
C GLY A 82 -18.52 -0.07 4.66
N SER A 83 -18.77 -1.03 3.76
CA SER A 83 -19.07 -2.42 4.15
C SER A 83 -17.82 -3.26 4.45
N GLY A 84 -16.62 -2.73 4.21
CA GLY A 84 -15.36 -3.40 4.50
C GLY A 84 -14.18 -2.44 4.48
N THR A 85 -12.99 -2.98 4.73
CA THR A 85 -11.70 -2.28 4.66
C THR A 85 -10.64 -3.17 4.02
N ASN A 86 -9.56 -2.56 3.52
CA ASN A 86 -8.36 -3.26 3.04
C ASN A 86 -8.61 -4.28 1.93
N ASN A 87 -9.63 -4.09 1.13
CA ASN A 87 -10.00 -4.99 0.05
C ASN A 87 -10.81 -4.26 -1.03
N ALA A 88 -11.12 -4.98 -2.09
CA ALA A 88 -12.07 -4.63 -3.11
C ALA A 88 -12.80 -5.90 -3.58
N THR A 89 -14.00 -5.75 -4.12
CA THR A 89 -14.73 -6.86 -4.73
C THR A 89 -15.20 -6.47 -6.12
N PHE A 90 -15.26 -7.45 -7.01
CA PHE A 90 -15.91 -7.32 -8.31
C PHE A 90 -16.79 -8.55 -8.57
N ALA A 91 -18.06 -8.31 -8.80
CA ALA A 91 -18.99 -9.35 -9.19
C ALA A 91 -19.22 -9.28 -10.71
N THR A 92 -19.01 -10.40 -11.39
CA THR A 92 -19.19 -10.56 -12.84
C THR A 92 -20.40 -11.44 -13.12
N PRO A 93 -21.59 -10.87 -13.24
CA PRO A 93 -22.79 -11.62 -13.65
C PRO A 93 -22.72 -12.00 -15.14
N PRO A 94 -23.67 -12.79 -15.66
CA PRO A 94 -23.82 -12.99 -17.10
C PRO A 94 -24.03 -11.66 -17.85
N ASP A 95 -23.64 -11.66 -19.13
CA ASP A 95 -23.86 -10.57 -20.08
C ASP A 95 -25.31 -10.03 -20.02
N GLY A 96 -25.47 -8.71 -20.11
CA GLY A 96 -26.76 -8.03 -19.94
C GLY A 96 -27.18 -7.81 -18.48
N SER A 97 -26.35 -8.19 -17.50
CA SER A 97 -26.61 -7.96 -16.08
C SER A 97 -25.55 -7.07 -15.47
N ILE A 98 -25.96 -6.07 -14.71
CA ILE A 98 -25.09 -5.03 -14.16
C ILE A 98 -24.03 -5.63 -13.21
N PRO A 99 -22.72 -5.58 -13.54
CA PRO A 99 -21.64 -5.96 -12.64
C PRO A 99 -21.47 -4.92 -11.55
N LYS A 100 -20.95 -5.35 -10.39
CA LYS A 100 -20.70 -4.47 -9.26
C LYS A 100 -19.23 -4.48 -8.86
N MET A 101 -18.63 -3.31 -8.84
CA MET A 101 -17.32 -3.05 -8.27
C MET A 101 -17.50 -2.33 -6.92
N THR A 102 -16.86 -2.82 -5.88
CA THR A 102 -16.86 -2.18 -4.57
C THR A 102 -15.42 -1.98 -4.13
N MET A 103 -15.03 -0.73 -3.95
CA MET A 103 -13.70 -0.33 -3.51
C MET A 103 -13.79 0.14 -2.06
N PHE A 104 -13.14 -0.56 -1.15
CA PHE A 104 -13.09 -0.19 0.26
C PHE A 104 -11.96 0.81 0.53
N LEU A 105 -12.04 1.51 1.65
CA LEU A 105 -10.89 2.22 2.18
C LEU A 105 -9.84 1.21 2.64
N PHE A 106 -8.60 1.49 2.30
CA PHE A 106 -7.47 0.81 2.91
C PHE A 106 -7.08 1.57 4.16
N ASP A 107 -6.93 0.85 5.27
CA ASP A 107 -6.37 1.41 6.49
C ASP A 107 -4.94 1.84 6.15
N GLY A 108 -4.80 3.09 5.72
CA GLY A 108 -3.50 3.71 5.61
C GLY A 108 -2.87 3.73 7.00
N VAL A 109 -1.57 3.58 7.09
CA VAL A 109 -0.86 4.14 8.24
C VAL A 109 -1.29 5.60 8.33
N ALA A 110 -1.66 6.05 9.50
CA ALA A 110 -2.17 7.40 9.73
C ALA A 110 -1.26 8.41 9.01
N GLY A 111 -1.79 9.02 7.93
CA GLY A 111 -0.99 9.86 7.06
C GLY A 111 -0.64 9.27 5.70
N GLY A 112 -1.42 8.32 5.16
CA GLY A 112 -1.44 7.64 3.81
C GLY A 112 -0.49 8.03 2.68
N GLY A 113 0.68 8.54 2.98
CA GLY A 113 1.77 8.88 2.07
C GLY A 113 3.11 8.57 2.71
N PHE A 114 4.16 8.72 1.96
CA PHE A 114 5.51 8.69 2.52
C PHE A 114 5.61 9.81 3.57
N ILE A 115 5.92 9.45 4.80
CA ILE A 115 6.19 10.42 5.85
C ILE A 115 7.71 10.50 6.08
N ASP A 116 8.18 11.63 6.56
CA ASP A 116 9.57 11.80 6.98
C ASP A 116 9.80 11.01 8.27
N ILE A 117 10.25 9.75 8.12
CA ILE A 117 10.43 8.84 9.24
C ILE A 117 11.84 8.81 9.80
N LEU A 118 12.81 9.30 9.04
CA LEU A 118 14.21 9.24 9.41
C LEU A 118 14.91 10.55 9.08
N THR A 119 15.58 11.12 10.07
CA THR A 119 16.54 12.22 9.86
C THR A 119 17.94 11.75 10.23
N ILE A 120 18.85 11.72 9.26
CA ILE A 120 20.28 11.45 9.51
C ILE A 120 20.99 12.77 9.76
N ASN A 121 21.49 12.94 10.98
CA ASN A 121 22.02 14.21 11.45
C ASN A 121 23.51 14.44 11.13
N ASN A 122 24.23 13.39 10.75
CA ASN A 122 25.67 13.46 10.48
C ASN A 122 26.10 12.42 9.44
N GLY A 123 27.33 12.59 8.94
CA GLY A 123 27.91 11.69 7.94
C GLY A 123 27.52 11.99 6.49
N PRO A 124 27.95 11.16 5.56
CA PRO A 124 27.77 11.40 4.12
C PRO A 124 26.30 11.26 3.65
N LEU A 125 25.45 10.68 4.48
CA LEU A 125 24.02 10.48 4.21
C LEU A 125 23.14 11.45 5.00
N THR A 126 23.68 12.58 5.48
CA THR A 126 22.89 13.59 6.20
C THR A 126 21.71 14.05 5.36
N GLY A 127 20.50 14.01 5.93
CA GLY A 127 19.26 14.38 5.23
C GLY A 127 18.02 13.82 5.90
N VAL A 128 16.86 14.15 5.32
CA VAL A 128 15.55 13.63 5.71
C VAL A 128 15.12 12.59 4.69
N TYR A 129 14.65 11.47 5.17
CA TYR A 129 14.25 10.33 4.37
C TYR A 129 12.80 9.95 4.67
N SER A 130 12.01 9.85 3.64
CA SER A 130 10.64 9.41 3.74
C SER A 130 10.54 7.89 3.67
N GLY A 131 9.54 7.35 4.33
CA GLY A 131 9.29 5.91 4.34
C GLY A 131 7.85 5.60 4.73
N ILE A 132 7.58 4.31 4.90
CA ILE A 132 6.28 3.81 5.34
C ILE A 132 6.49 3.04 6.64
N PRO A 133 5.75 3.35 7.72
CA PRO A 133 5.80 2.55 8.95
C PRO A 133 5.42 1.09 8.68
N GLY A 134 6.04 0.17 9.40
CA GLY A 134 5.67 -1.24 9.34
C GLY A 134 4.24 -1.50 9.80
N GLY A 135 3.57 -2.48 9.22
CA GLY A 135 2.26 -2.95 9.66
C GLY A 135 2.30 -3.83 10.92
N PHE A 136 3.43 -3.86 11.63
CA PHE A 136 3.67 -4.68 12.82
C PHE A 136 4.72 -4.00 13.71
N GLY A 137 4.93 -4.51 14.91
CA GLY A 137 5.83 -3.91 15.90
C GLY A 137 5.17 -2.75 16.65
N ALA A 138 5.96 -1.96 17.34
CA ALA A 138 5.50 -0.77 18.04
C ALA A 138 5.26 0.40 17.06
N PRO A 139 4.34 1.33 17.38
CA PRO A 139 4.20 2.55 16.61
C PRO A 139 5.46 3.40 16.67
N LEU A 140 5.65 4.28 15.65
CA LEU A 140 6.75 5.23 15.67
C LEU A 140 6.73 6.06 16.96
N PRO A 141 7.89 6.23 17.61
CA PRO A 141 7.96 6.89 18.91
C PRO A 141 7.68 8.40 18.82
N ASN A 142 6.96 8.91 19.81
CA ASN A 142 6.78 10.34 19.99
C ASN A 142 7.04 10.69 21.47
N PRO A 143 8.13 11.43 21.81
CA PRO A 143 9.04 12.12 20.87
C PRO A 143 9.91 11.15 20.05
N PRO A 144 10.50 11.63 18.93
CA PRO A 144 11.34 10.81 18.06
C PRO A 144 12.51 10.17 18.80
N LEU A 145 12.80 8.92 18.48
CA LEU A 145 13.99 8.22 18.93
C LEU A 145 15.23 8.78 18.23
N THR A 146 16.31 9.02 18.99
CA THR A 146 17.59 9.47 18.45
C THR A 146 18.70 8.54 18.92
N GLU A 147 19.18 7.70 18.01
CA GLU A 147 20.24 6.73 18.26
C GLU A 147 21.13 6.58 17.01
N ASP A 148 22.27 5.94 17.17
CA ASP A 148 23.13 5.60 16.04
C ASP A 148 22.51 4.54 15.14
N LEU A 149 22.78 4.62 13.85
CA LEU A 149 22.39 3.62 12.86
C LEU A 149 23.51 2.57 12.74
N VAL A 150 23.15 1.30 12.81
CA VAL A 150 24.07 0.18 12.60
C VAL A 150 23.49 -0.75 11.53
N VAL A 151 24.26 -0.96 10.46
CA VAL A 151 23.90 -1.94 9.44
C VAL A 151 24.10 -3.32 10.02
N VAL A 152 23.08 -4.16 9.90
CA VAL A 152 23.18 -5.58 10.32
C VAL A 152 24.15 -6.31 9.42
N GLU A 153 24.93 -7.20 10.03
CA GLU A 153 25.78 -8.18 9.34
C GLU A 153 25.38 -9.57 9.82
N ASP A 154 25.16 -10.50 8.89
CA ASP A 154 24.87 -11.91 9.17
C ASP A 154 25.88 -12.85 8.48
N ASP A 155 25.77 -14.15 8.75
CA ASP A 155 26.78 -15.13 8.33
C ASP A 155 26.43 -15.87 7.02
N ASN A 156 25.31 -15.54 6.37
CA ASN A 156 24.80 -16.22 5.18
C ASN A 156 24.81 -17.76 5.31
N SER A 157 24.53 -18.29 6.50
CA SER A 157 24.57 -19.73 6.76
C SER A 157 23.33 -20.48 6.27
N GLY A 158 22.26 -19.76 5.95
CA GLY A 158 21.00 -20.30 5.49
C GLY A 158 20.83 -20.22 3.97
N THR A 159 19.71 -19.68 3.53
CA THR A 159 19.32 -19.60 2.11
C THR A 159 19.56 -18.23 1.48
N SER A 160 19.70 -17.20 2.27
CA SER A 160 20.04 -15.87 1.78
C SER A 160 21.51 -15.78 1.37
N THR A 161 21.81 -14.86 0.47
CA THR A 161 23.17 -14.53 0.04
C THR A 161 23.52 -13.07 0.30
N ASP A 162 22.62 -12.32 0.95
CA ASP A 162 22.83 -10.92 1.30
C ASP A 162 23.26 -10.81 2.77
N PRO A 163 24.51 -10.46 3.08
CA PRO A 163 25.02 -10.44 4.45
C PRO A 163 24.44 -9.31 5.31
N ASN A 164 23.48 -8.54 4.81
CA ASN A 164 22.89 -7.39 5.52
C ASN A 164 21.37 -7.49 5.63
N ASP A 165 20.79 -8.65 5.42
CA ASP A 165 19.34 -8.80 5.37
C ASP A 165 18.73 -9.43 6.64
N ALA A 166 19.56 -9.86 7.61
CA ALA A 166 19.17 -10.48 8.87
C ALA A 166 18.32 -11.76 8.72
N CYS A 167 18.45 -12.46 7.58
CA CYS A 167 17.81 -13.76 7.38
C CYS A 167 18.54 -14.92 8.04
N ASP A 168 19.81 -14.72 8.38
CA ASP A 168 20.69 -15.70 9.00
C ASP A 168 21.21 -15.22 10.37
N ASN A 169 22.19 -15.91 10.96
CA ASN A 169 22.69 -15.55 12.27
C ASN A 169 23.42 -14.21 12.21
N ILE A 170 22.97 -13.22 13.01
CA ILE A 170 23.59 -11.91 13.09
C ILE A 170 24.98 -12.05 13.73
N THR A 171 26.00 -11.56 13.04
CA THR A 171 27.40 -11.64 13.46
C THR A 171 27.89 -10.41 14.23
N ASN A 172 27.24 -9.26 14.02
CA ASN A 172 27.57 -8.00 14.68
C ASN A 172 26.56 -7.58 15.77
N GLY A 173 25.81 -8.53 16.35
CA GLY A 173 24.72 -8.30 17.31
C GLY A 173 25.12 -7.40 18.48
N GLY A 174 26.35 -7.54 19.03
CA GLY A 174 26.84 -6.68 20.09
C GLY A 174 26.88 -5.18 19.74
N ALA A 175 26.97 -4.83 18.46
CA ALA A 175 26.93 -3.44 17.98
C ALA A 175 25.50 -2.90 17.86
N LEU A 176 24.48 -3.78 17.80
CA LEU A 176 23.08 -3.39 17.67
C LEU A 176 22.42 -2.97 18.97
N SER A 177 23.00 -3.38 20.11
CA SER A 177 22.39 -3.12 21.42
C SER A 177 22.21 -1.62 21.70
N GLY A 178 20.96 -1.21 21.90
CA GLY A 178 20.56 0.18 22.10
C GLY A 178 20.63 1.06 20.85
N LYS A 179 20.77 0.48 19.65
CA LYS A 179 20.92 1.20 18.39
C LYS A 179 19.74 0.92 17.44
N ILE A 180 19.65 1.71 16.38
CA ILE A 180 18.69 1.50 15.29
C ILE A 180 19.35 0.56 14.27
N ALA A 181 18.79 -0.62 14.08
CA ALA A 181 19.26 -1.59 13.10
C ALA A 181 18.84 -1.18 11.69
N VAL A 182 19.76 -1.18 10.74
CA VAL A 182 19.51 -0.98 9.31
C VAL A 182 19.61 -2.34 8.62
N ILE A 183 18.54 -2.78 8.00
CA ILE A 183 18.43 -4.11 7.40
C ILE A 183 18.02 -3.97 5.94
N ARG A 184 18.64 -4.72 5.05
CA ARG A 184 18.21 -4.77 3.64
C ARG A 184 16.99 -5.68 3.49
N ARG A 185 16.06 -5.25 2.65
CA ARG A 185 14.98 -6.10 2.17
C ARG A 185 15.58 -7.29 1.40
N GLY A 186 15.05 -8.49 1.59
CA GLY A 186 15.54 -9.72 0.95
C GLY A 186 14.67 -10.92 1.30
N ASP A 187 15.23 -12.08 1.21
CA ASP A 187 14.64 -13.41 1.04
C ASP A 187 13.65 -13.86 2.14
N CYS A 188 13.76 -13.40 3.38
CA CYS A 188 12.89 -13.84 4.47
C CYS A 188 11.87 -12.77 4.91
N GLU A 189 10.91 -13.13 5.77
CA GLU A 189 9.83 -12.27 6.23
C GLU A 189 10.34 -11.07 7.05
N PHE A 190 9.67 -9.92 6.92
CA PHE A 190 10.06 -8.70 7.62
C PHE A 190 10.00 -8.84 9.15
N GLY A 191 8.98 -9.55 9.68
CA GLY A 191 8.88 -9.80 11.11
C GLY A 191 10.04 -10.66 11.63
N PHE A 192 10.47 -11.67 10.88
CA PHE A 192 11.63 -12.50 11.22
C PHE A 192 12.92 -11.67 11.33
N LYS A 193 13.22 -10.85 10.31
CA LYS A 193 14.36 -9.93 10.30
C LYS A 193 14.36 -8.98 11.50
N SER A 194 13.19 -8.36 11.73
CA SER A 194 13.02 -7.41 12.83
C SER A 194 13.17 -8.07 14.20
N LEU A 195 12.63 -9.28 14.36
CA LEU A 195 12.77 -10.05 15.59
C LEU A 195 14.23 -10.45 15.85
N ASN A 196 14.97 -10.84 14.82
CA ASN A 196 16.40 -11.15 14.95
C ASN A 196 17.18 -9.94 15.46
N ALA A 197 16.97 -8.76 14.87
CA ALA A 197 17.62 -7.52 15.34
C ALA A 197 17.18 -7.13 16.77
N GLN A 198 15.90 -7.26 17.09
CA GLN A 198 15.36 -7.03 18.43
C GLN A 198 16.03 -7.93 19.48
N ASN A 199 16.22 -9.20 19.16
CA ASN A 199 16.86 -10.18 20.05
C ASN A 199 18.33 -9.81 20.34
N GLU A 200 19.00 -9.13 19.41
CA GLU A 200 20.34 -8.56 19.60
C GLU A 200 20.33 -7.19 20.32
N GLY A 201 19.15 -6.73 20.74
CA GLY A 201 18.99 -5.51 21.53
C GLY A 201 18.82 -4.23 20.74
N ALA A 202 18.52 -4.30 19.46
CA ALA A 202 18.12 -3.12 18.68
C ALA A 202 16.86 -2.49 19.27
N VAL A 203 16.76 -1.17 19.21
CA VAL A 203 15.62 -0.40 19.77
C VAL A 203 14.64 0.08 18.69
N ALA A 204 15.03 -0.02 17.42
CA ALA A 204 14.19 0.20 16.25
C ALA A 204 14.83 -0.48 15.04
N VAL A 205 14.02 -0.66 13.97
CA VAL A 205 14.48 -1.26 12.72
C VAL A 205 14.12 -0.37 11.53
N ILE A 206 15.06 -0.14 10.65
CA ILE A 206 14.84 0.50 9.34
C ILE A 206 15.10 -0.54 8.25
N MET A 207 14.08 -0.84 7.46
CA MET A 207 14.22 -1.68 6.27
C MET A 207 14.57 -0.81 5.05
N VAL A 208 15.67 -1.14 4.40
CA VAL A 208 16.10 -0.49 3.17
C VAL A 208 15.73 -1.35 1.98
N ASN A 209 15.09 -0.76 0.98
CA ASN A 209 14.69 -1.50 -0.22
C ASN A 209 15.93 -2.01 -0.97
N ASN A 210 15.87 -3.24 -1.47
CA ASN A 210 16.95 -3.89 -2.22
C ASN A 210 16.86 -3.67 -3.75
N VAL A 211 15.79 -3.00 -4.19
CA VAL A 211 15.56 -2.61 -5.60
C VAL A 211 15.17 -1.14 -5.66
N ALA A 212 15.39 -0.52 -6.80
CA ALA A 212 14.92 0.84 -7.04
C ALA A 212 13.38 0.87 -7.06
N GLY A 213 12.81 1.94 -6.49
CA GLY A 213 11.36 2.13 -6.42
C GLY A 213 10.93 2.63 -5.05
N ASP A 214 9.62 2.83 -4.91
CA ASP A 214 9.02 3.33 -3.69
C ASP A 214 9.07 2.29 -2.55
N PRO A 215 9.06 2.75 -1.28
CA PRO A 215 8.87 1.88 -0.14
C PRO A 215 7.57 1.08 -0.24
N ILE A 216 7.55 -0.09 0.34
CA ILE A 216 6.37 -0.95 0.38
C ILE A 216 5.83 -1.09 1.80
N VAL A 217 4.53 -1.34 1.92
CA VAL A 217 3.94 -1.72 3.21
C VAL A 217 4.45 -3.10 3.60
N MET A 218 5.01 -3.20 4.81
CA MET A 218 5.61 -4.42 5.33
C MET A 218 4.65 -5.16 6.26
N GLY A 219 4.32 -6.41 5.92
CA GLY A 219 3.60 -7.32 6.81
C GLY A 219 4.54 -8.08 7.73
N GLY A 220 4.10 -8.37 8.95
CA GLY A 220 4.92 -9.04 9.96
C GLY A 220 5.18 -10.52 9.74
N GLY A 221 4.41 -11.19 8.89
CA GLY A 221 4.50 -12.64 8.75
C GLY A 221 4.23 -13.38 10.06
N ALA A 222 4.83 -14.56 10.21
CA ALA A 222 4.64 -15.41 11.38
C ALA A 222 5.19 -14.78 12.68
N ASP A 223 6.29 -14.05 12.59
CA ASP A 223 7.02 -13.49 13.74
C ASP A 223 6.63 -12.05 14.10
N GLY A 224 5.83 -11.39 13.27
CA GLY A 224 5.47 -9.99 13.46
C GLY A 224 4.81 -9.67 14.80
N ALA A 225 4.02 -10.60 15.34
CA ALA A 225 3.38 -10.45 16.65
C ALA A 225 4.37 -10.43 17.83
N SER A 226 5.60 -10.92 17.63
CA SER A 226 6.66 -10.96 18.63
C SER A 226 7.57 -9.74 18.58
N VAL A 227 7.46 -8.91 17.55
CA VAL A 227 8.22 -7.66 17.42
C VAL A 227 7.55 -6.58 18.27
N THR A 228 8.32 -5.98 19.17
CA THR A 228 7.86 -4.96 20.14
C THR A 228 8.56 -3.62 19.97
N ILE A 229 9.50 -3.51 19.04
CA ILE A 229 10.17 -2.26 18.64
C ILE A 229 9.57 -1.69 17.35
N PRO A 230 9.68 -0.37 17.10
CA PRO A 230 9.22 0.28 15.87
C PRO A 230 10.07 -0.04 14.67
#